data_56a0f153b514ebac372bdef4feecb456
#
_entry.id   56a0f153b514ebac372bdef4feecb456
#
_cell.length_a   1.000
_cell.length_b   1.000
_cell.length_c   1.000
_cell.angle_alpha   90.00
_cell.angle_beta   90.00
_cell.angle_gamma   90.00
#
_symmetry.space_group_name_H-M   'P 1'
#
loop_
_entity.id
_entity.type
_entity.pdbx_description
1 polymer ?
#
loop_
_entity_poly.entity_id
_entity_poly.type
_entity_poly.pdbx_seq_one_letter_code
_entity_poly.pdbx_strand_id
1 'polypeptide(L)'
;YKRQVYSSGATGLAQVLSALSVRTLGFEIPVSLTFYAINIPLLILAWYKIGHKFTIFTFITVTMSSLFIQVMPHVTLTEDPLINAIFGGLVMGTGIGFGLKSRISSGGTDIVSLTIRKKTGRDVGNISLIVNGIIMVFAGILFGWKYALYSMVTIFVSSRVTDAIFTKQKKMQAMIVTSNPDPVVRMIQKKLHRGVTLINDAEGTYNHEKKAVLLAIITREEYTDFKHYMRKADPKAFVSIAENVHILGRFVDLDD
;
A
#
# COMPACT_ATOMS: atom_id res chain seq x y z
N TYR A 1 -13.32 -29.58 -10.16
CA TYR A 1 -12.54 -28.40 -9.76
C TYR A 1 -13.33 -27.54 -8.78
N LYS A 2 -13.21 -27.83 -7.49
CA LYS A 2 -14.00 -27.13 -6.45
C LYS A 2 -13.15 -26.05 -5.78
N ARG A 3 -12.72 -25.04 -6.51
CA ARG A 3 -12.19 -23.83 -5.88
C ARG A 3 -13.33 -22.99 -5.38
N GLN A 4 -13.53 -22.95 -4.08
CA GLN A 4 -14.65 -22.26 -3.45
C GLN A 4 -14.46 -20.74 -3.29
N VAL A 5 -13.21 -20.24 -3.44
CA VAL A 5 -12.88 -18.82 -3.32
C VAL A 5 -11.85 -18.44 -4.38
N TYR A 6 -12.12 -17.40 -5.15
CA TYR A 6 -11.14 -16.81 -6.05
C TYR A 6 -10.19 -15.91 -5.30
N SER A 7 -8.91 -15.96 -5.62
CA SER A 7 -7.92 -15.06 -5.07
C SER A 7 -8.14 -13.63 -5.60
N SER A 8 -7.60 -12.62 -4.91
CA SER A 8 -7.61 -11.25 -5.43
C SER A 8 -6.51 -11.02 -6.46
N GLY A 9 -6.62 -9.95 -7.21
CA GLY A 9 -5.57 -9.49 -8.12
C GLY A 9 -5.42 -10.32 -9.39
N ALA A 10 -4.19 -10.31 -9.92
CA ALA A 10 -3.87 -11.08 -11.14
C ALA A 10 -4.03 -12.59 -10.94
N THR A 11 -3.84 -13.10 -9.73
CA THR A 11 -4.06 -14.53 -9.43
C THR A 11 -5.54 -14.89 -9.61
N GLY A 12 -6.46 -14.05 -9.11
CA GLY A 12 -7.89 -14.25 -9.31
C GLY A 12 -8.28 -14.16 -10.79
N LEU A 13 -7.76 -13.18 -11.51
CA LEU A 13 -7.97 -13.06 -12.96
C LEU A 13 -7.41 -14.27 -13.71
N ALA A 14 -6.22 -14.76 -13.33
CA ALA A 14 -5.64 -15.94 -13.91
C ALA A 14 -6.48 -17.21 -13.67
N GLN A 15 -7.07 -17.33 -12.47
CA GLN A 15 -8.00 -18.42 -12.15
C GLN A 15 -9.28 -18.35 -13.00
N VAL A 16 -9.83 -17.15 -13.18
CA VAL A 16 -11.02 -16.91 -14.03
C VAL A 16 -10.71 -17.29 -15.49
N LEU A 17 -9.58 -16.83 -16.02
CA LEU A 17 -9.15 -17.13 -17.39
C LEU A 17 -8.84 -18.61 -17.60
N SER A 18 -8.18 -19.24 -16.62
CA SER A 18 -7.95 -20.70 -16.65
C SER A 18 -9.25 -21.49 -16.66
N ALA A 19 -10.23 -21.10 -15.84
CA ALA A 19 -11.55 -21.73 -15.84
C ALA A 19 -12.34 -21.49 -17.15
N LEU A 20 -12.18 -20.31 -17.75
CA LEU A 20 -12.79 -19.98 -19.03
C LEU A 20 -12.17 -20.77 -20.18
N SER A 21 -10.84 -21.01 -20.16
CA SER A 21 -10.15 -21.78 -21.20
C SER A 21 -10.69 -23.22 -21.32
N VAL A 22 -11.06 -23.84 -20.21
CA VAL A 22 -11.72 -25.14 -20.22
C VAL A 22 -13.07 -25.10 -20.96
N ARG A 23 -13.84 -24.02 -20.77
CA ARG A 23 -15.14 -23.88 -21.43
C ARG A 23 -15.07 -23.57 -22.92
N THR A 24 -14.05 -22.78 -23.32
CA THR A 24 -13.93 -22.28 -24.71
C THR A 24 -13.02 -23.12 -25.57
N LEU A 25 -11.89 -23.61 -25.01
CA LEU A 25 -10.84 -24.30 -25.73
C LEU A 25 -10.83 -25.83 -25.48
N GLY A 26 -11.59 -26.29 -24.47
CA GLY A 26 -11.64 -27.71 -24.10
C GLY A 26 -10.42 -28.23 -23.33
N PHE A 27 -9.42 -27.40 -23.03
CA PHE A 27 -8.25 -27.73 -22.22
C PHE A 27 -7.95 -26.65 -21.18
N GLU A 28 -7.36 -27.06 -20.06
CA GLU A 28 -7.02 -26.17 -18.96
C GLU A 28 -5.64 -25.53 -19.20
N ILE A 29 -5.60 -24.17 -19.27
CA ILE A 29 -4.34 -23.43 -19.22
C ILE A 29 -3.94 -23.32 -17.74
N PRO A 30 -2.72 -23.73 -17.34
CA PRO A 30 -2.28 -23.64 -15.94
C PRO A 30 -2.37 -22.21 -15.41
N VAL A 31 -2.90 -22.09 -14.18
CA VAL A 31 -3.04 -20.76 -13.52
C VAL A 31 -1.70 -20.04 -13.40
N SER A 32 -0.60 -20.78 -13.16
CA SER A 32 0.76 -20.23 -13.10
C SER A 32 1.18 -19.55 -14.40
N LEU A 33 0.89 -20.19 -15.54
CA LEU A 33 1.21 -19.64 -16.85
C LEU A 33 0.36 -18.40 -17.16
N THR A 34 -0.95 -18.47 -16.91
CA THR A 34 -1.87 -17.35 -17.11
C THR A 34 -1.50 -16.18 -16.22
N PHE A 35 -1.16 -16.43 -14.95
CA PHE A 35 -0.67 -15.43 -14.00
C PHE A 35 0.59 -14.74 -14.52
N TYR A 36 1.56 -15.52 -14.99
CA TYR A 36 2.79 -14.97 -15.54
C TYR A 36 2.54 -14.12 -16.79
N ALA A 37 1.71 -14.61 -17.71
CA ALA A 37 1.34 -13.89 -18.94
C ALA A 37 0.64 -12.55 -18.67
N ILE A 38 -0.26 -12.49 -17.69
CA ILE A 38 -0.92 -11.24 -17.28
C ILE A 38 0.09 -10.25 -16.71
N ASN A 39 1.10 -10.72 -16.00
CA ASN A 39 2.08 -9.84 -15.38
C ASN A 39 3.08 -9.22 -16.36
N ILE A 40 3.34 -9.81 -17.54
CA ILE A 40 4.26 -9.24 -18.54
C ILE A 40 3.89 -7.81 -18.92
N PRO A 41 2.68 -7.50 -19.42
CA PRO A 41 2.32 -6.12 -19.77
C PRO A 41 2.31 -5.18 -18.55
N LEU A 42 1.98 -5.69 -17.37
CA LEU A 42 2.00 -4.90 -16.13
C LEU A 42 3.42 -4.56 -15.68
N LEU A 43 4.38 -5.46 -15.87
CA LEU A 43 5.80 -5.20 -15.63
C LEU A 43 6.35 -4.15 -16.60
N ILE A 44 5.95 -4.21 -17.86
CA ILE A 44 6.29 -3.16 -18.85
C ILE A 44 5.73 -1.80 -18.38
N LEU A 45 4.48 -1.76 -17.96
CA LEU A 45 3.87 -0.56 -17.40
C LEU A 45 4.63 -0.04 -16.17
N ALA A 46 5.01 -0.94 -15.26
CA ALA A 46 5.76 -0.61 -14.04
C ALA A 46 7.13 0.00 -14.37
N TRP A 47 7.81 -0.54 -15.39
CA TRP A 47 9.12 -0.05 -15.86
C TRP A 47 9.07 1.43 -16.23
N TYR A 48 8.04 1.85 -16.98
CA TYR A 48 7.90 3.23 -17.44
C TYR A 48 7.25 4.17 -16.40
N LYS A 49 6.37 3.68 -15.54
CA LYS A 49 5.56 4.53 -14.65
C LYS A 49 6.00 4.53 -13.20
N ILE A 50 6.63 3.46 -12.72
CA ILE A 50 7.02 3.32 -11.32
C ILE A 50 8.54 3.43 -11.18
N GLY A 51 9.31 2.60 -11.87
CA GLY A 51 10.77 2.67 -11.89
C GLY A 51 11.43 1.30 -12.05
N HIS A 52 12.70 1.33 -12.48
CA HIS A 52 13.46 0.13 -12.85
C HIS A 52 13.72 -0.82 -11.67
N LYS A 53 14.17 -0.28 -10.52
CA LYS A 53 14.42 -1.08 -9.31
C LYS A 53 13.18 -1.82 -8.85
N PHE A 54 12.05 -1.11 -8.75
CA PHE A 54 10.76 -1.72 -8.40
C PHE A 54 10.39 -2.86 -9.36
N THR A 55 10.54 -2.64 -10.67
CA THR A 55 10.16 -3.61 -11.68
C THR A 55 11.02 -4.88 -11.63
N ILE A 56 12.34 -4.75 -11.42
CA ILE A 56 13.24 -5.90 -11.31
C ILE A 56 12.88 -6.77 -10.11
N PHE A 57 12.69 -6.17 -8.93
CA PHE A 57 12.29 -6.93 -7.74
C PHE A 57 10.90 -7.54 -7.89
N THR A 58 9.96 -6.80 -8.49
CA THR A 58 8.61 -7.31 -8.78
C THR A 58 8.66 -8.48 -9.76
N PHE A 59 9.51 -8.43 -10.80
CA PHE A 59 9.71 -9.53 -11.73
C PHE A 59 10.20 -10.81 -11.01
N ILE A 60 11.18 -10.67 -10.11
CA ILE A 60 11.67 -11.80 -9.30
C ILE A 60 10.54 -12.37 -8.44
N THR A 61 9.77 -11.49 -7.78
CA THR A 61 8.65 -11.90 -6.93
C THR A 61 7.55 -12.61 -7.72
N VAL A 62 7.17 -12.09 -8.89
CA VAL A 62 6.18 -12.70 -9.78
C VAL A 62 6.66 -14.08 -10.26
N THR A 63 7.94 -14.22 -10.63
CA THR A 63 8.52 -15.50 -11.06
C THR A 63 8.49 -16.52 -9.91
N MET A 64 8.93 -16.12 -8.70
CA MET A 64 8.88 -16.98 -7.53
C MET A 64 7.44 -17.36 -7.17
N SER A 65 6.52 -16.42 -7.18
CA SER A 65 5.10 -16.68 -6.91
C SER A 65 4.50 -17.68 -7.91
N SER A 66 4.84 -17.54 -9.19
CA SER A 66 4.38 -18.47 -10.23
C SER A 66 4.87 -19.90 -9.98
N LEU A 67 6.14 -20.05 -9.58
CA LEU A 67 6.72 -21.34 -9.20
C LEU A 67 6.04 -21.93 -7.95
N PHE A 68 5.85 -21.11 -6.91
CA PHE A 68 5.17 -21.55 -5.69
C PHE A 68 3.72 -21.97 -5.93
N ILE A 69 2.97 -21.24 -6.77
CA ILE A 69 1.60 -21.64 -7.15
C ILE A 69 1.58 -23.02 -7.78
N GLN A 70 2.62 -23.38 -8.54
CA GLN A 70 2.70 -24.67 -9.22
C GLN A 70 3.10 -25.83 -8.28
N VAL A 71 3.99 -25.56 -7.33
CA VAL A 71 4.61 -26.61 -6.47
C VAL A 71 3.83 -26.79 -5.15
N MET A 72 3.16 -25.74 -4.66
CA MET A 72 2.49 -25.81 -3.36
C MET A 72 1.30 -26.77 -3.38
N PRO A 73 1.23 -27.74 -2.44
CA PRO A 73 0.07 -28.62 -2.31
C PRO A 73 -1.17 -27.82 -1.88
N HIS A 74 -2.32 -28.22 -2.35
CA HIS A 74 -3.58 -27.66 -1.94
C HIS A 74 -3.97 -28.20 -0.55
N VAL A 75 -3.65 -27.44 0.50
CA VAL A 75 -4.06 -27.76 1.87
C VAL A 75 -5.32 -26.95 2.21
N THR A 76 -6.37 -27.63 2.58
CA THR A 76 -7.59 -27.01 3.12
C THR A 76 -7.50 -27.00 4.65
N LEU A 77 -7.39 -25.80 5.23
CA LEU A 77 -7.35 -25.65 6.70
C LEU A 77 -8.73 -25.76 7.32
N THR A 78 -9.77 -25.36 6.61
CA THR A 78 -11.18 -25.44 7.03
C THR A 78 -12.07 -25.62 5.82
N GLU A 79 -13.24 -26.22 6.03
CA GLU A 79 -14.27 -26.37 5.00
C GLU A 79 -15.17 -25.13 4.89
N ASP A 80 -15.11 -24.21 5.87
CA ASP A 80 -15.89 -22.98 5.87
C ASP A 80 -15.27 -21.94 4.91
N PRO A 81 -15.98 -21.58 3.81
CA PRO A 81 -15.44 -20.63 2.84
C PRO A 81 -15.31 -19.20 3.42
N LEU A 82 -16.12 -18.82 4.40
CA LEU A 82 -16.05 -17.48 5.01
C LEU A 82 -14.80 -17.35 5.88
N ILE A 83 -14.51 -18.36 6.67
CA ILE A 83 -13.27 -18.41 7.48
C ILE A 83 -12.06 -18.34 6.55
N ASN A 84 -12.05 -19.16 5.50
CA ASN A 84 -10.98 -19.14 4.49
C ASN A 84 -10.84 -17.75 3.81
N ALA A 85 -11.97 -17.08 3.53
CA ALA A 85 -11.96 -15.75 2.93
C ALA A 85 -11.34 -14.69 3.85
N ILE A 86 -11.69 -14.71 5.14
CA ILE A 86 -11.18 -13.74 6.12
C ILE A 86 -9.69 -13.98 6.39
N PHE A 87 -9.31 -15.20 6.79
CA PHE A 87 -7.92 -15.51 7.12
C PHE A 87 -6.99 -15.46 5.89
N GLY A 88 -7.46 -15.92 4.74
CA GLY A 88 -6.76 -15.76 3.48
C GLY A 88 -6.53 -14.29 3.13
N GLY A 89 -7.54 -13.44 3.33
CA GLY A 89 -7.45 -11.98 3.17
C GLY A 89 -6.45 -11.33 4.12
N LEU A 90 -6.41 -11.76 5.40
CA LEU A 90 -5.43 -11.28 6.40
C LEU A 90 -4.00 -11.60 5.97
N VAL A 91 -3.70 -12.86 5.67
CA VAL A 91 -2.35 -13.31 5.26
C VAL A 91 -1.93 -12.61 3.98
N MET A 92 -2.81 -12.56 2.99
CA MET A 92 -2.55 -11.94 1.69
C MET A 92 -2.32 -10.44 1.82
N GLY A 93 -3.18 -9.72 2.55
CA GLY A 93 -3.05 -8.28 2.78
C GLY A 93 -1.77 -7.94 3.53
N THR A 94 -1.36 -8.80 4.47
CA THR A 94 -0.10 -8.66 5.20
C THR A 94 1.09 -8.79 4.24
N GLY A 95 1.12 -9.83 3.42
CA GLY A 95 2.18 -10.03 2.42
C GLY A 95 2.29 -8.87 1.42
N ILE A 96 1.14 -8.42 0.88
CA ILE A 96 1.09 -7.27 -0.05
C ILE A 96 1.56 -5.99 0.66
N GLY A 97 1.08 -5.72 1.87
CA GLY A 97 1.43 -4.53 2.63
C GLY A 97 2.92 -4.41 2.91
N PHE A 98 3.56 -5.48 3.39
CA PHE A 98 5.01 -5.52 3.59
C PHE A 98 5.79 -5.46 2.28
N GLY A 99 5.32 -6.14 1.23
CA GLY A 99 5.91 -6.04 -0.10
C GLY A 99 5.95 -4.60 -0.59
N LEU A 100 4.82 -3.91 -0.57
CA LEU A 100 4.71 -2.52 -1.00
C LEU A 100 5.55 -1.57 -0.11
N LYS A 101 5.61 -1.84 1.19
CA LYS A 101 6.47 -1.10 2.13
C LYS A 101 7.95 -1.25 1.76
N SER A 102 8.36 -2.40 1.28
CA SER A 102 9.71 -2.70 0.79
C SER A 102 9.93 -2.32 -0.68
N ARG A 103 9.01 -1.58 -1.30
CA ARG A 103 9.04 -1.21 -2.73
C ARG A 103 9.05 -2.43 -3.68
N ILE A 104 8.39 -3.50 -3.27
CA ILE A 104 8.23 -4.73 -4.05
C ILE A 104 6.73 -4.97 -4.20
N SER A 105 6.30 -5.49 -5.34
CA SER A 105 4.92 -5.90 -5.56
C SER A 105 4.83 -7.40 -5.81
N SER A 106 3.69 -8.00 -5.47
CA SER A 106 3.33 -9.34 -5.91
C SER A 106 2.90 -9.40 -7.38
N GLY A 107 2.95 -8.27 -8.07
CA GLY A 107 2.47 -8.13 -9.45
C GLY A 107 0.98 -7.81 -9.53
N GLY A 108 0.44 -7.94 -10.75
CA GLY A 108 -0.99 -7.85 -10.98
C GLY A 108 -1.61 -6.49 -10.70
N THR A 109 -2.78 -6.52 -10.06
CA THR A 109 -3.56 -5.32 -9.75
C THR A 109 -2.85 -4.34 -8.83
N ASP A 110 -1.81 -4.79 -8.08
CA ASP A 110 -1.01 -3.92 -7.23
C ASP A 110 -0.23 -2.89 -8.06
N ILE A 111 0.32 -3.30 -9.20
CA ILE A 111 1.01 -2.39 -10.14
C ILE A 111 0.04 -1.34 -10.66
N VAL A 112 -1.18 -1.76 -11.02
CA VAL A 112 -2.24 -0.83 -11.47
C VAL A 112 -2.60 0.13 -10.35
N SER A 113 -2.80 -0.38 -9.14
CA SER A 113 -3.17 0.41 -7.96
C SER A 113 -2.09 1.43 -7.60
N LEU A 114 -0.80 1.05 -7.63
CA LEU A 114 0.31 1.97 -7.42
C LEU A 114 0.42 3.04 -8.52
N THR A 115 0.17 2.66 -9.78
CA THR A 115 0.21 3.60 -10.90
C THR A 115 -0.90 4.65 -10.80
N ILE A 116 -2.12 4.22 -10.45
CA ILE A 116 -3.25 5.12 -10.20
C ILE A 116 -2.98 6.00 -8.98
N ARG A 117 -2.45 5.42 -7.90
CA ARG A 117 -2.08 6.17 -6.70
C ARG A 117 -1.11 7.30 -6.99
N LYS A 118 -0.06 7.08 -7.77
CA LYS A 118 0.90 8.13 -8.15
C LYS A 118 0.23 9.35 -8.80
N LYS A 119 -0.92 9.15 -9.47
CA LYS A 119 -1.68 10.23 -10.10
C LYS A 119 -2.73 10.85 -9.17
N THR A 120 -3.36 10.05 -8.33
CA THR A 120 -4.56 10.46 -7.56
C THR A 120 -4.29 10.72 -6.09
N GLY A 121 -3.18 10.22 -5.54
CA GLY A 121 -2.87 10.29 -4.10
C GLY A 121 -3.74 9.39 -3.20
N ARG A 122 -4.67 8.61 -3.77
CA ARG A 122 -5.58 7.73 -3.00
C ARG A 122 -4.85 6.52 -2.42
N ASP A 123 -5.39 5.92 -1.36
CA ASP A 123 -4.83 4.71 -0.75
C ASP A 123 -4.86 3.52 -1.72
N VAL A 124 -3.79 2.72 -1.70
CA VAL A 124 -3.63 1.56 -2.61
C VAL A 124 -4.72 0.53 -2.40
N GLY A 125 -5.08 0.24 -1.15
CA GLY A 125 -6.13 -0.72 -0.84
C GLY A 125 -7.49 -0.30 -1.37
N ASN A 126 -7.85 0.99 -1.27
CA ASN A 126 -9.10 1.50 -1.83
C ASN A 126 -9.14 1.35 -3.36
N ILE A 127 -8.03 1.62 -4.05
CA ILE A 127 -7.94 1.45 -5.50
C ILE A 127 -8.01 -0.05 -5.84
N SER A 128 -7.25 -0.87 -5.12
CA SER A 128 -7.26 -2.33 -5.28
C SER A 128 -8.66 -2.92 -5.05
N LEU A 129 -9.39 -2.43 -4.04
CA LEU A 129 -10.78 -2.84 -3.78
C LEU A 129 -11.69 -2.59 -4.98
N ILE A 130 -11.59 -1.40 -5.59
CA ILE A 130 -12.40 -1.05 -6.77
C ILE A 130 -12.03 -1.93 -7.97
N VAL A 131 -10.73 -2.02 -8.29
CA VAL A 131 -10.25 -2.80 -9.46
C VAL A 131 -10.62 -4.27 -9.32
N ASN A 132 -10.36 -4.86 -8.16
CA ASN A 132 -10.69 -6.26 -7.91
C ASN A 132 -12.21 -6.49 -7.79
N GLY A 133 -12.96 -5.52 -7.25
CA GLY A 133 -14.41 -5.58 -7.20
C GLY A 133 -15.04 -5.70 -8.60
N ILE A 134 -14.55 -4.92 -9.56
CA ILE A 134 -14.97 -5.03 -10.96
C ILE A 134 -14.69 -6.45 -11.50
N ILE A 135 -13.48 -6.97 -11.28
CA ILE A 135 -13.10 -8.33 -11.71
C ILE A 135 -14.06 -9.37 -11.09
N MET A 136 -14.41 -9.22 -9.81
CA MET A 136 -15.28 -10.16 -9.11
C MET A 136 -16.75 -10.08 -9.56
N VAL A 137 -17.23 -8.93 -9.97
CA VAL A 137 -18.56 -8.80 -10.58
C VAL A 137 -18.62 -9.62 -11.87
N PHE A 138 -17.63 -9.49 -12.75
CA PHE A 138 -17.53 -10.31 -13.96
C PHE A 138 -17.40 -11.80 -13.63
N ALA A 139 -16.60 -12.17 -12.64
CA ALA A 139 -16.49 -13.55 -12.19
C ALA A 139 -17.82 -14.09 -11.64
N GLY A 140 -18.57 -13.29 -10.90
CA GLY A 140 -19.89 -13.64 -10.38
C GLY A 140 -20.91 -13.93 -11.47
N ILE A 141 -20.92 -13.13 -12.53
CA ILE A 141 -21.81 -13.35 -13.71
C ILE A 141 -21.43 -14.65 -14.46
N LEU A 142 -20.12 -14.94 -14.59
CA LEU A 142 -19.65 -16.11 -15.37
C LEU A 142 -19.71 -17.43 -14.60
N PHE A 143 -19.45 -17.41 -13.29
CA PHE A 143 -19.21 -18.61 -12.49
C PHE A 143 -20.14 -18.74 -11.27
N GLY A 144 -20.97 -17.74 -11.00
CA GLY A 144 -21.95 -17.73 -9.91
C GLY A 144 -21.56 -16.84 -8.73
N TRP A 145 -22.58 -16.21 -8.17
CA TRP A 145 -22.44 -15.17 -7.14
C TRP A 145 -21.94 -15.68 -5.80
N LYS A 146 -22.23 -16.93 -5.43
CA LYS A 146 -21.82 -17.49 -4.14
C LYS A 146 -20.30 -17.36 -3.90
N TYR A 147 -19.51 -17.76 -4.87
CA TYR A 147 -18.05 -17.76 -4.77
C TYR A 147 -17.46 -16.36 -4.95
N ALA A 148 -18.08 -15.54 -5.79
CA ALA A 148 -17.69 -14.14 -5.97
C ALA A 148 -17.85 -13.34 -4.67
N LEU A 149 -18.93 -13.57 -3.92
CA LEU A 149 -19.16 -12.89 -2.62
C LEU A 149 -18.11 -13.25 -1.58
N TYR A 150 -17.72 -14.51 -1.45
CA TYR A 150 -16.62 -14.90 -0.57
C TYR A 150 -15.29 -14.27 -1.00
N SER A 151 -15.05 -14.20 -2.30
CA SER A 151 -13.85 -13.53 -2.83
C SER A 151 -13.87 -12.03 -2.56
N MET A 152 -15.03 -11.37 -2.61
CA MET A 152 -15.17 -9.96 -2.22
C MET A 152 -14.83 -9.73 -0.74
N VAL A 153 -15.18 -10.66 0.16
CA VAL A 153 -14.76 -10.60 1.57
C VAL A 153 -13.23 -10.66 1.68
N THR A 154 -12.60 -11.61 0.96
CA THR A 154 -11.13 -11.72 0.92
C THR A 154 -10.48 -10.41 0.45
N ILE A 155 -10.98 -9.83 -0.64
CA ILE A 155 -10.47 -8.58 -1.22
C ILE A 155 -10.64 -7.42 -0.23
N PHE A 156 -11.80 -7.30 0.41
CA PHE A 156 -12.05 -6.25 1.40
C PHE A 156 -11.09 -6.35 2.58
N VAL A 157 -10.97 -7.52 3.19
CA VAL A 157 -10.05 -7.76 4.32
C VAL A 157 -8.61 -7.48 3.91
N SER A 158 -8.16 -8.04 2.78
CA SER A 158 -6.81 -7.83 2.25
C SER A 158 -6.51 -6.35 2.00
N SER A 159 -7.45 -5.62 1.41
CA SER A 159 -7.29 -4.18 1.14
C SER A 159 -7.14 -3.37 2.44
N ARG A 160 -7.93 -3.67 3.47
CA ARG A 160 -7.84 -2.98 4.77
C ARG A 160 -6.52 -3.27 5.48
N VAL A 161 -6.07 -4.52 5.46
CA VAL A 161 -4.78 -4.92 6.04
C VAL A 161 -3.62 -4.28 5.29
N THR A 162 -3.68 -4.27 3.95
CA THR A 162 -2.66 -3.61 3.12
C THR A 162 -2.54 -2.13 3.46
N ASP A 163 -3.65 -1.39 3.55
CA ASP A 163 -3.65 0.04 3.89
C ASP A 163 -3.15 0.31 5.33
N ALA A 164 -3.41 -0.61 6.26
CA ALA A 164 -2.93 -0.51 7.63
C ALA A 164 -1.40 -0.67 7.73
N ILE A 165 -0.81 -1.54 6.89
CA ILE A 165 0.63 -1.82 6.87
C ILE A 165 1.37 -0.83 5.96
N PHE A 166 0.82 -0.53 4.80
CA PHE A 166 1.42 0.37 3.81
C PHE A 166 1.14 1.84 4.13
N THR A 167 1.73 2.33 5.22
CA THR A 167 1.60 3.72 5.67
C THR A 167 2.66 4.67 5.12
N LYS A 168 3.66 4.15 4.41
CA LYS A 168 4.92 4.83 4.03
C LYS A 168 4.75 6.19 3.31
N GLN A 169 3.60 6.46 2.70
CA GLN A 169 3.41 7.69 1.95
C GLN A 169 2.36 8.64 2.55
N LYS A 170 1.85 8.37 3.76
CA LYS A 170 0.96 9.31 4.45
C LYS A 170 1.81 10.43 5.01
N LYS A 171 1.62 11.63 4.47
CA LYS A 171 2.33 12.84 4.89
C LYS A 171 1.55 13.52 6.01
N MET A 172 2.29 14.09 6.95
CA MET A 172 1.78 14.78 8.11
C MET A 172 2.43 16.15 8.19
N GLN A 173 1.67 17.16 8.58
CA GLN A 173 2.20 18.49 8.87
C GLN A 173 2.36 18.63 10.38
N ALA A 174 3.56 18.91 10.82
CA ALA A 174 3.86 19.28 12.18
C ALA A 174 3.92 20.81 12.28
N MET A 175 3.05 21.39 13.10
CA MET A 175 3.12 22.77 13.55
C MET A 175 3.67 22.77 14.97
N ILE A 176 4.80 23.44 15.17
CA ILE A 176 5.52 23.44 16.44
C ILE A 176 5.61 24.90 16.92
N VAL A 177 5.10 25.16 18.11
CA VAL A 177 5.20 26.46 18.76
C VAL A 177 6.21 26.35 19.91
N THR A 178 7.29 27.12 19.83
CA THR A 178 8.40 27.03 20.78
C THR A 178 9.00 28.42 21.08
N SER A 179 9.55 28.57 22.27
CA SER A 179 10.39 29.74 22.64
C SER A 179 11.87 29.54 22.27
N ASN A 180 12.25 28.31 21.89
CA ASN A 180 13.65 27.98 21.54
C ASN A 180 13.71 27.25 20.19
N PRO A 181 13.61 27.95 19.06
CA PRO A 181 13.49 27.33 17.73
C PRO A 181 14.77 26.62 17.26
N ASP A 182 15.97 27.09 17.60
CA ASP A 182 17.21 26.60 17.03
C ASP A 182 17.51 25.11 17.29
N PRO A 183 17.34 24.57 18.52
CA PRO A 183 17.52 23.14 18.75
C PRO A 183 16.52 22.29 17.95
N VAL A 184 15.28 22.78 17.82
CA VAL A 184 14.21 22.07 17.09
C VAL A 184 14.52 22.03 15.60
N VAL A 185 14.91 23.17 15.00
CA VAL A 185 15.32 23.24 13.58
C VAL A 185 16.48 22.31 13.31
N ARG A 186 17.54 22.39 14.14
CA ARG A 186 18.73 21.51 14.00
C ARG A 186 18.37 20.03 14.11
N MET A 187 17.46 19.68 15.01
CA MET A 187 16.99 18.32 15.18
C MET A 187 16.28 17.82 13.93
N ILE A 188 15.27 18.56 13.42
CA ILE A 188 14.50 18.17 12.24
C ILE A 188 15.42 18.02 11.02
N GLN A 189 16.32 18.98 10.80
CA GLN A 189 17.24 18.94 9.67
C GLN A 189 18.27 17.80 9.77
N LYS A 190 18.90 17.60 10.94
CA LYS A 190 19.97 16.59 11.10
C LYS A 190 19.47 15.17 11.28
N LYS A 191 18.31 14.97 11.93
CA LYS A 191 17.82 13.63 12.27
C LYS A 191 16.75 13.13 11.29
N LEU A 192 15.93 14.03 10.77
CA LEU A 192 14.86 13.68 9.85
C LEU A 192 15.13 14.12 8.41
N HIS A 193 16.19 14.90 8.19
CA HIS A 193 16.58 15.43 6.86
C HIS A 193 15.41 16.15 6.15
N ARG A 194 14.56 16.85 6.95
CA ARG A 194 13.38 17.56 6.47
C ARG A 194 13.56 19.07 6.52
N GLY A 195 12.98 19.74 5.54
CA GLY A 195 12.88 21.19 5.53
C GLY A 195 11.94 21.70 6.63
N VAL A 196 12.26 22.86 7.17
CA VAL A 196 11.45 23.53 8.19
C VAL A 196 11.24 24.98 7.75
N THR A 197 10.00 25.44 7.79
CA THR A 197 9.67 26.87 7.64
C THR A 197 9.55 27.46 9.02
N LEU A 198 10.34 28.50 9.30
CA LEU A 198 10.34 29.23 10.56
C LEU A 198 9.61 30.55 10.39
N ILE A 199 8.62 30.78 11.24
CA ILE A 199 7.88 32.04 11.37
C ILE A 199 8.27 32.63 12.72
N ASN A 200 9.00 33.75 12.68
CA ASN A 200 9.42 34.48 13.87
C ASN A 200 8.33 35.45 14.35
N ASP A 201 8.54 36.03 15.50
CA ASP A 201 7.72 37.11 16.10
C ASP A 201 6.26 36.72 16.37
N ALA A 202 6.00 35.44 16.61
CA ALA A 202 4.73 35.01 17.20
C ALA A 202 4.73 35.34 18.69
N GLU A 203 3.58 35.68 19.25
CA GLU A 203 3.40 36.04 20.66
C GLU A 203 2.37 35.09 21.31
N GLY A 204 2.73 34.56 22.47
CA GLY A 204 1.79 33.84 23.32
C GLY A 204 0.95 34.85 24.09
N THR A 205 -0.29 35.07 23.71
CA THR A 205 -1.15 36.13 24.23
C THR A 205 -1.47 36.02 25.71
N TYR A 206 -1.31 34.84 26.32
CA TYR A 206 -1.57 34.66 27.76
C TYR A 206 -0.46 35.26 28.63
N ASN A 207 0.81 35.05 28.26
CA ASN A 207 1.98 35.49 29.03
C ASN A 207 2.82 36.55 28.32
N HIS A 208 2.39 36.99 27.14
CA HIS A 208 3.14 37.90 26.26
C HIS A 208 4.55 37.43 25.93
N GLU A 209 4.75 36.10 25.94
CA GLU A 209 6.03 35.49 25.61
C GLU A 209 6.26 35.47 24.10
N LYS A 210 7.50 35.82 23.70
CA LYS A 210 7.92 35.65 22.31
C LYS A 210 8.03 34.16 21.98
N LYS A 211 7.39 33.76 20.92
CA LYS A 211 7.36 32.40 20.38
C LYS A 211 7.79 32.40 18.92
N ALA A 212 8.18 31.26 18.44
CA ALA A 212 8.35 30.97 17.02
C ALA A 212 7.43 29.82 16.63
N VAL A 213 6.89 29.88 15.42
CA VAL A 213 6.11 28.79 14.82
C VAL A 213 6.92 28.12 13.73
N LEU A 214 7.12 26.83 13.85
CA LEU A 214 7.81 26.02 12.87
C LEU A 214 6.81 25.12 12.15
N LEU A 215 6.90 25.08 10.82
CA LEU A 215 6.11 24.19 9.99
C LEU A 215 7.04 23.18 9.31
N ALA A 216 6.82 21.89 9.54
CA ALA A 216 7.57 20.83 8.92
C ALA A 216 6.62 19.77 8.34
N ILE A 217 7.01 19.19 7.21
CA ILE A 217 6.29 18.05 6.63
C ILE A 217 7.12 16.80 6.89
N ILE A 218 6.51 15.84 7.55
CA ILE A 218 7.10 14.53 7.88
C ILE A 218 6.24 13.41 7.31
N THR A 219 6.79 12.21 7.22
CA THR A 219 6.02 11.01 6.90
C THR A 219 5.48 10.36 8.17
N ARG A 220 4.48 9.49 8.03
CA ARG A 220 3.93 8.74 9.18
C ARG A 220 4.98 7.80 9.81
N GLU A 221 5.94 7.30 9.03
CA GLU A 221 7.03 6.48 9.55
C GLU A 221 7.98 7.29 10.43
N GLU A 222 8.29 8.52 10.03
CA GLU A 222 9.16 9.44 10.78
C GLU A 222 8.50 9.99 12.07
N TYR A 223 7.18 9.82 12.23
CA TYR A 223 6.46 10.40 13.36
C TYR A 223 6.95 9.89 14.72
N THR A 224 7.27 8.61 14.82
CA THR A 224 7.77 8.02 16.07
C THR A 224 9.13 8.62 16.46
N ASP A 225 10.03 8.75 15.49
CA ASP A 225 11.35 9.35 15.68
C ASP A 225 11.24 10.85 15.95
N PHE A 226 10.37 11.54 15.19
CA PHE A 226 10.05 12.95 15.43
C PHE A 226 9.58 13.18 16.87
N LYS A 227 8.62 12.40 17.38
CA LYS A 227 8.12 12.51 18.74
C LYS A 227 9.22 12.29 19.79
N HIS A 228 10.09 11.30 19.55
CA HIS A 228 11.21 11.02 20.44
C HIS A 228 12.23 12.17 20.49
N TYR A 229 12.64 12.67 19.33
CA TYR A 229 13.62 13.73 19.24
C TYR A 229 13.07 15.10 19.66
N MET A 230 11.79 15.38 19.39
CA MET A 230 11.15 16.61 19.83
C MET A 230 11.17 16.78 21.34
N ARG A 231 10.86 15.71 22.10
CA ARG A 231 10.91 15.73 23.57
C ARG A 231 12.31 16.01 24.11
N LYS A 232 13.35 15.67 23.34
CA LYS A 232 14.75 15.95 23.72
C LYS A 232 15.19 17.36 23.33
N ALA A 233 14.69 17.86 22.18
CA ALA A 233 15.07 19.17 21.67
C ALA A 233 14.41 20.32 22.45
N ASP A 234 13.11 20.19 22.70
CA ASP A 234 12.34 21.15 23.52
C ASP A 234 11.13 20.44 24.19
N PRO A 235 11.27 20.04 25.46
CA PRO A 235 10.19 19.39 26.20
C PRO A 235 8.95 20.28 26.44
N LYS A 236 9.11 21.61 26.32
CA LYS A 236 8.04 22.60 26.54
C LYS A 236 7.35 23.05 25.26
N ALA A 237 7.84 22.61 24.09
CA ALA A 237 7.24 22.96 22.83
C ALA A 237 5.82 22.40 22.70
N PHE A 238 4.91 23.22 22.20
CA PHE A 238 3.57 22.75 21.78
C PHE A 238 3.64 22.25 20.35
N VAL A 239 3.18 21.02 20.12
CA VAL A 239 3.20 20.38 18.79
C VAL A 239 1.81 19.94 18.39
N SER A 240 1.32 20.45 17.28
CA SER A 240 0.09 20.00 16.63
C SER A 240 0.42 19.25 15.35
N ILE A 241 -0.20 18.09 15.16
CA ILE A 241 0.01 17.25 13.98
C ILE A 241 -1.30 17.14 13.19
N ALA A 242 -1.24 17.55 11.95
CA ALA A 242 -2.31 17.32 10.98
C ALA A 242 -1.96 16.12 10.10
N GLU A 243 -2.82 15.11 10.11
CA GLU A 243 -2.64 13.89 9.29
C GLU A 243 -3.22 14.08 7.88
N ASN A 244 -2.76 13.23 6.93
CA ASN A 244 -3.26 13.16 5.55
C ASN A 244 -3.17 14.49 4.78
N VAL A 245 -2.06 15.19 4.89
CA VAL A 245 -1.83 16.45 4.18
C VAL A 245 -1.53 16.18 2.71
N HIS A 246 -2.26 16.85 1.81
CA HIS A 246 -1.97 16.84 0.38
C HIS A 246 -0.95 17.92 0.03
N ILE A 247 0.16 17.52 -0.57
CA ILE A 247 1.22 18.44 -0.97
C ILE A 247 1.16 18.59 -2.48
N LEU A 248 0.97 19.82 -2.94
CA LEU A 248 1.11 20.23 -4.33
C LEU A 248 2.51 20.84 -4.48
N GLY A 249 3.44 20.09 -5.03
CA GLY A 249 4.81 20.55 -5.21
C GLY A 249 5.86 19.46 -4.99
N ARG A 250 7.14 19.87 -4.95
CA ARG A 250 8.27 18.95 -4.80
C ARG A 250 8.44 18.57 -3.32
N PHE A 251 8.18 17.33 -3.01
CA PHE A 251 8.54 16.71 -1.74
C PHE A 251 9.53 15.57 -2.06
N VAL A 252 10.73 15.66 -1.50
CA VAL A 252 11.76 14.64 -1.70
C VAL A 252 11.52 13.54 -0.67
N ASP A 253 11.16 12.35 -1.12
CA ASP A 253 11.25 11.16 -0.28
C ASP A 253 12.73 10.78 -0.18
N LEU A 254 13.26 10.71 1.05
CA LEU A 254 14.70 10.48 1.32
C LEU A 254 15.23 9.15 0.78
N ASP A 255 14.36 8.34 0.26
CA ASP A 255 14.63 7.01 -0.30
C ASP A 255 14.60 6.97 -1.84
N ASP A 256 14.43 8.10 -2.54
CA ASP A 256 14.46 8.15 -4.02
C ASP A 256 15.87 8.19 -4.58
#